data_78e3ece61b874537c13a258558708827
#
_entry.id   78e3ece61b874537c13a258558708827
#
_cell.length_a   1.000
_cell.length_b   1.000
_cell.length_c   1.000
_cell.angle_alpha   90.00
_cell.angle_beta   90.00
_cell.angle_gamma   90.00
#
_symmetry.space_group_name_H-M   'P 1'
#
loop_
_entity.id
_entity.type
_entity.pdbx_description
1 polymer ?
#
loop_
_entity_poly.entity_id
_entity_poly.type
_entity_poly.pdbx_seq_one_letter_code
_entity_poly.pdbx_strand_id
1 'polypeptide(L)'
;RAMWHQWVANAPQSTEDVQCKIDGGIFEKNLKALREHHPYIKASFDENTPFDLDLGKSPSGTPNLLIRNRAGDATWLYPENDPLGDLDPLIQSIRSVDGRVLCVLGGGLLIHAPSILEAVGQRNLVVFFEAWPKVFKAALYAQDLTAVLAHPNVRFAIGDSADPYMVIHEERDKLFTTDEGEFAEYSRAVALAPAWYAARRKRFDQYLQRRKVSRDTVAFSGQSFIENSFKNLLALSESRPLDDLCDLYKHVP
;
A
#
# COMPACT_ATOMS: atom_id res chain seq x y z
N ARG A 1 -4.93 24.99 -5.12
CA ARG A 1 -5.04 25.68 -6.43
C ARG A 1 -3.74 26.39 -6.83
N ALA A 2 -2.99 27.02 -5.91
CA ALA A 2 -1.76 27.77 -6.25
C ALA A 2 -0.61 26.85 -6.73
N MET A 3 -0.42 25.65 -6.16
CA MET A 3 0.63 24.72 -6.58
C MET A 3 0.39 24.13 -7.98
N TRP A 4 -0.87 23.94 -8.37
CA TRP A 4 -1.22 23.42 -9.70
C TRP A 4 -0.82 24.38 -10.82
N HIS A 5 -0.99 25.71 -10.63
CA HIS A 5 -0.62 26.71 -11.63
C HIS A 5 0.90 26.87 -11.82
N GLN A 6 1.71 26.62 -10.79
CA GLN A 6 3.17 26.65 -10.91
C GLN A 6 3.72 25.44 -11.70
N TRP A 7 2.97 24.34 -11.74
CA TRP A 7 3.34 23.11 -12.43
C TRP A 7 3.13 23.17 -13.94
N VAL A 8 2.09 23.87 -14.40
CA VAL A 8 1.71 23.99 -15.83
C VAL A 8 2.72 24.79 -16.63
N ALA A 9 3.53 25.64 -16.00
CA ALA A 9 4.47 26.53 -16.67
C ALA A 9 5.66 25.83 -17.37
N ASN A 10 5.90 24.55 -17.13
CA ASN A 10 7.07 23.80 -17.64
C ASN A 10 6.66 22.59 -18.52
N ALA A 11 5.52 22.62 -19.18
CA ALA A 11 5.08 21.52 -20.04
C ALA A 11 5.90 21.44 -21.35
N PRO A 12 6.26 20.23 -21.82
CA PRO A 12 6.99 20.07 -23.08
C PRO A 12 6.15 20.50 -24.28
N GLN A 13 6.78 21.20 -25.23
CA GLN A 13 6.11 21.79 -26.39
C GLN A 13 5.91 20.84 -27.57
N SER A 14 6.52 19.62 -27.56
CA SER A 14 6.35 18.64 -28.63
C SER A 14 6.15 17.22 -28.09
N THR A 15 5.22 16.48 -28.70
CA THR A 15 4.80 15.16 -28.29
C THR A 15 5.37 14.02 -29.15
N GLU A 16 6.13 14.34 -30.20
CA GLU A 16 6.56 13.32 -31.17
C GLU A 16 7.66 12.38 -30.66
N ASP A 17 8.43 12.80 -29.64
CA ASP A 17 9.54 12.01 -29.09
C ASP A 17 9.17 11.14 -27.85
N VAL A 18 7.91 11.17 -27.40
CA VAL A 18 7.50 10.62 -26.10
C VAL A 18 7.02 9.15 -26.17
N GLN A 19 6.76 8.60 -27.35
CA GLN A 19 6.28 7.21 -27.46
C GLN A 19 7.38 6.21 -27.13
N CYS A 20 7.39 5.74 -25.88
CA CYS A 20 8.13 4.55 -25.50
C CYS A 20 7.50 3.32 -26.20
N LYS A 21 8.30 2.52 -26.91
CA LYS A 21 7.85 1.21 -27.38
C LYS A 21 7.48 0.38 -26.14
N ILE A 22 6.18 0.15 -25.96
CA ILE A 22 5.66 -0.67 -24.88
C ILE A 22 6.18 -2.09 -25.08
N ASP A 23 7.02 -2.58 -24.17
CA ASP A 23 7.47 -3.97 -24.18
C ASP A 23 6.40 -4.85 -23.53
N GLY A 24 5.60 -5.49 -24.37
CA GLY A 24 4.56 -6.43 -23.93
C GLY A 24 5.10 -7.58 -23.08
N GLY A 25 6.37 -7.95 -23.27
CA GLY A 25 7.01 -9.02 -22.48
C GLY A 25 7.25 -8.63 -21.03
N ILE A 26 7.61 -7.38 -20.75
CA ILE A 26 7.77 -6.85 -19.39
C ILE A 26 6.41 -6.83 -18.68
N PHE A 27 5.37 -6.32 -19.33
CA PHE A 27 4.03 -6.29 -18.76
C PHE A 27 3.53 -7.68 -18.37
N GLU A 28 3.65 -8.66 -19.24
CA GLU A 28 3.19 -10.03 -18.95
C GLU A 28 3.96 -10.67 -17.79
N LYS A 29 5.27 -10.45 -17.69
CA LYS A 29 6.06 -10.89 -16.54
C LYS A 29 5.58 -10.27 -15.24
N ASN A 30 5.41 -8.94 -15.21
CA ASN A 30 4.94 -8.20 -14.06
C ASN A 30 3.51 -8.62 -13.69
N LEU A 31 2.63 -8.79 -14.66
CA LEU A 31 1.25 -9.23 -14.43
C LEU A 31 1.18 -10.63 -13.82
N LYS A 32 2.05 -11.54 -14.29
CA LYS A 32 2.18 -12.88 -13.71
C LYS A 32 2.62 -12.81 -12.26
N ALA A 33 3.69 -12.08 -11.95
CA ALA A 33 4.18 -11.90 -10.59
C ALA A 33 3.12 -11.24 -9.68
N LEU A 34 2.41 -10.23 -10.20
CA LEU A 34 1.32 -9.57 -9.47
C LEU A 34 0.20 -10.56 -9.09
N ARG A 35 -0.24 -11.38 -10.03
CA ARG A 35 -1.31 -12.38 -9.78
C ARG A 35 -0.87 -13.46 -8.81
N GLU A 36 0.40 -13.85 -8.85
CA GLU A 36 0.97 -14.89 -7.99
C GLU A 36 1.14 -14.39 -6.54
N HIS A 37 1.67 -13.18 -6.35
CA HIS A 37 2.02 -12.68 -5.03
C HIS A 37 0.98 -11.74 -4.40
N HIS A 38 0.09 -11.15 -5.21
CA HIS A 38 -0.93 -10.19 -4.77
C HIS A 38 -2.34 -10.50 -5.31
N PRO A 39 -2.87 -11.71 -5.10
CA PRO A 39 -4.17 -12.14 -5.66
C PRO A 39 -5.36 -11.34 -5.11
N TYR A 40 -5.15 -10.59 -4.02
CA TYR A 40 -6.16 -9.71 -3.44
C TYR A 40 -6.39 -8.42 -4.25
N ILE A 41 -5.50 -8.06 -5.17
CA ILE A 41 -5.66 -6.88 -6.03
C ILE A 41 -6.66 -7.23 -7.15
N LYS A 42 -7.89 -6.72 -6.98
CA LYS A 42 -9.00 -6.90 -7.92
C LYS A 42 -9.33 -5.62 -8.70
N ALA A 43 -8.42 -4.63 -8.68
CA ALA A 43 -8.64 -3.37 -9.36
C ALA A 43 -8.79 -3.58 -10.87
N SER A 44 -9.77 -2.93 -11.47
CA SER A 44 -9.84 -2.80 -12.93
C SER A 44 -8.81 -1.79 -13.39
N PHE A 45 -7.86 -2.23 -14.20
CA PHE A 45 -6.81 -1.34 -14.73
C PHE A 45 -7.31 -0.42 -15.86
N ASP A 46 -8.55 -0.60 -16.31
CA ASP A 46 -9.15 0.16 -17.40
C ASP A 46 -10.17 1.19 -16.89
N GLU A 47 -10.13 1.52 -15.60
CA GLU A 47 -10.97 2.55 -15.01
C GLU A 47 -10.69 3.92 -15.64
N ASN A 48 -11.77 4.68 -15.84
CA ASN A 48 -11.67 6.04 -16.37
C ASN A 48 -10.94 6.95 -15.38
N THR A 49 -9.93 7.64 -15.89
CA THR A 49 -9.21 8.68 -15.15
C THR A 49 -9.66 10.06 -15.63
N PRO A 50 -9.58 11.11 -14.79
CA PRO A 50 -9.87 12.48 -15.22
C PRO A 50 -8.78 13.07 -16.13
N PHE A 51 -7.80 12.29 -16.52
CA PHE A 51 -6.64 12.65 -17.31
C PHE A 51 -6.22 11.49 -18.22
N ASP A 52 -5.50 11.80 -19.30
CA ASP A 52 -4.84 10.83 -20.15
C ASP A 52 -3.38 10.64 -19.72
N LEU A 53 -2.83 9.46 -20.04
CA LEU A 53 -1.49 9.06 -19.65
C LEU A 53 -0.69 8.62 -20.86
N ASP A 54 0.51 9.17 -21.03
CA ASP A 54 1.49 8.72 -22.01
C ASP A 54 2.77 8.28 -21.28
N LEU A 55 3.15 7.01 -21.48
CA LEU A 55 4.38 6.48 -20.90
C LEU A 55 5.58 6.90 -21.76
N GLY A 56 6.55 7.56 -21.17
CA GLY A 56 7.76 8.03 -21.80
C GLY A 56 9.02 7.69 -21.01
N LYS A 57 10.14 8.26 -21.42
CA LYS A 57 11.41 8.18 -20.72
C LYS A 57 12.02 9.56 -20.61
N SER A 58 12.71 9.80 -19.50
CA SER A 58 13.57 10.97 -19.34
C SER A 58 14.82 10.86 -20.23
N PRO A 59 15.58 11.95 -20.42
CA PRO A 59 16.87 11.90 -21.12
C PRO A 59 17.86 10.91 -20.51
N SER A 60 17.76 10.60 -19.21
CA SER A 60 18.56 9.55 -18.53
C SER A 60 18.10 8.13 -18.83
N GLY A 61 17.00 7.95 -19.59
CA GLY A 61 16.41 6.64 -19.88
C GLY A 61 15.46 6.11 -18.80
N THR A 62 15.32 6.82 -17.68
CA THR A 62 14.40 6.47 -16.58
C THR A 62 12.95 6.62 -17.07
N PRO A 63 12.07 5.64 -16.80
CA PRO A 63 10.65 5.77 -17.12
C PRO A 63 10.02 7.01 -16.49
N ASN A 64 9.17 7.68 -17.23
CA ASN A 64 8.40 8.82 -16.78
C ASN A 64 6.97 8.78 -17.36
N LEU A 65 6.04 9.47 -16.74
CA LEU A 65 4.64 9.47 -17.13
C LEU A 65 4.19 10.88 -17.41
N LEU A 66 3.77 11.14 -18.66
CA LEU A 66 3.16 12.39 -19.05
C LEU A 66 1.66 12.32 -18.77
N ILE A 67 1.17 13.26 -17.99
CA ILE A 67 -0.23 13.35 -17.57
C ILE A 67 -0.85 14.54 -18.27
N ARG A 68 -1.95 14.31 -19.02
CA ARG A 68 -2.71 15.34 -19.71
C ARG A 68 -4.07 15.52 -19.05
N ASN A 69 -4.35 16.70 -18.58
CA ASN A 69 -5.69 17.00 -18.05
C ASN A 69 -6.70 17.22 -19.20
N ARG A 70 -7.97 17.33 -18.85
CA ARG A 70 -9.06 17.59 -19.83
C ARG A 70 -8.96 18.94 -20.52
N ALA A 71 -8.20 19.89 -19.98
CA ALA A 71 -7.96 21.19 -20.59
C ALA A 71 -6.82 21.15 -21.64
N GLY A 72 -6.13 19.99 -21.77
CA GLY A 72 -5.02 19.80 -22.68
C GLY A 72 -3.66 20.15 -22.08
N ASP A 73 -3.60 20.61 -20.82
CA ASP A 73 -2.32 20.83 -20.15
C ASP A 73 -1.64 19.51 -19.87
N ALA A 74 -0.35 19.44 -20.17
CA ALA A 74 0.47 18.25 -19.96
C ALA A 74 1.57 18.51 -18.94
N THR A 75 1.82 17.53 -18.06
CA THR A 75 2.89 17.61 -17.07
C THR A 75 3.50 16.22 -16.83
N TRP A 76 4.81 16.19 -16.61
CA TRP A 76 5.49 14.98 -16.20
C TRP A 76 5.25 14.67 -14.73
N LEU A 77 5.01 13.38 -14.44
CA LEU A 77 4.87 12.92 -13.04
C LEU A 77 6.15 13.11 -12.25
N TYR A 78 7.29 12.84 -12.87
CA TYR A 78 8.63 13.09 -12.31
C TYR A 78 9.31 14.21 -13.08
N PRO A 79 10.31 14.90 -12.50
CA PRO A 79 11.11 15.88 -13.24
C PRO A 79 11.71 15.24 -14.50
N GLU A 80 11.69 15.99 -15.59
CA GLU A 80 12.11 15.49 -16.90
C GLU A 80 13.60 15.08 -16.90
N ASN A 81 14.45 15.89 -16.27
CA ASN A 81 15.89 15.71 -16.32
C ASN A 81 16.42 14.72 -15.29
N ASP A 82 15.81 14.65 -14.11
CA ASP A 82 16.23 13.77 -13.01
C ASP A 82 15.05 13.20 -12.23
N PRO A 83 14.38 12.19 -12.75
CA PRO A 83 13.24 11.54 -12.07
C PRO A 83 13.62 10.90 -10.72
N LEU A 84 14.85 10.42 -10.57
CA LEU A 84 15.29 9.75 -9.35
C LEU A 84 15.71 10.73 -8.26
N GLY A 85 16.40 11.81 -8.62
CA GLY A 85 16.86 12.81 -7.65
C GLY A 85 15.70 13.53 -6.94
N ASP A 86 14.54 13.67 -7.58
CA ASP A 86 13.32 14.20 -6.93
C ASP A 86 12.80 13.29 -5.80
N LEU A 87 13.24 12.05 -5.76
CA LEU A 87 12.83 11.03 -4.77
C LEU A 87 13.81 10.91 -3.60
N ASP A 88 15.02 11.47 -3.73
CA ASP A 88 16.03 11.41 -2.67
C ASP A 88 15.53 11.94 -1.31
N PRO A 89 14.81 13.08 -1.23
CA PRO A 89 14.26 13.55 0.03
C PRO A 89 13.26 12.56 0.66
N LEU A 90 12.47 11.88 -0.17
CA LEU A 90 11.54 10.84 0.27
C LEU A 90 12.31 9.67 0.90
N ILE A 91 13.34 9.17 0.19
CA ILE A 91 14.15 8.04 0.65
C ILE A 91 14.92 8.40 1.92
N GLN A 92 15.50 9.61 1.98
CA GLN A 92 16.21 10.11 3.16
C GLN A 92 15.31 10.30 4.38
N SER A 93 14.01 10.59 4.17
CA SER A 93 13.05 10.73 5.27
C SER A 93 12.70 9.39 5.93
N ILE A 94 12.92 8.29 5.23
CA ILE A 94 12.61 6.94 5.72
C ILE A 94 13.64 6.53 6.76
N ARG A 95 13.18 6.31 7.98
CA ARG A 95 14.03 5.84 9.07
C ARG A 95 14.05 4.32 9.08
N SER A 96 15.24 3.74 9.03
CA SER A 96 15.41 2.31 9.23
C SER A 96 15.15 1.95 10.70
N VAL A 97 13.92 1.60 11.03
CA VAL A 97 13.55 1.08 12.35
C VAL A 97 12.86 -0.25 12.15
N ASP A 98 13.40 -1.29 12.76
CA ASP A 98 12.85 -2.65 12.66
C ASP A 98 11.41 -2.75 13.14
N GLY A 99 10.64 -3.50 12.39
CA GLY A 99 9.32 -3.92 12.80
C GLY A 99 8.21 -2.90 12.54
N ARG A 100 8.35 -1.97 11.61
CA ARG A 100 7.33 -0.97 11.26
C ARG A 100 6.59 -1.29 9.97
N VAL A 101 5.48 -0.59 9.81
CA VAL A 101 4.76 -0.51 8.53
C VAL A 101 5.06 0.82 7.89
N LEU A 102 5.76 0.82 6.77
CA LEU A 102 5.96 2.00 5.95
C LEU A 102 4.85 2.11 4.90
N CYS A 103 4.10 3.18 4.93
CA CYS A 103 3.07 3.52 3.97
C CYS A 103 3.60 4.56 3.00
N VAL A 104 3.82 4.19 1.76
CA VAL A 104 4.28 5.09 0.70
C VAL A 104 3.07 5.57 -0.09
N LEU A 105 2.73 6.84 0.09
CA LEU A 105 1.63 7.50 -0.62
C LEU A 105 2.12 8.05 -1.96
N GLY A 106 1.47 7.64 -3.06
CA GLY A 106 1.86 8.04 -4.40
C GLY A 106 2.90 7.11 -5.00
N GLY A 107 2.51 5.85 -5.26
CA GLY A 107 3.38 4.85 -5.87
C GLY A 107 3.89 5.23 -7.25
N GLY A 108 3.06 5.91 -8.06
CA GLY A 108 3.41 6.31 -9.41
C GLY A 108 3.90 5.14 -10.26
N LEU A 109 5.03 5.30 -10.94
CA LEU A 109 5.67 4.23 -11.71
C LEU A 109 6.53 3.26 -10.89
N LEU A 110 6.54 3.39 -9.56
CA LEU A 110 7.36 2.56 -8.64
C LEU A 110 8.88 2.60 -8.92
N ILE A 111 9.38 3.64 -9.59
CA ILE A 111 10.82 3.77 -9.90
C ILE A 111 11.69 3.87 -8.64
N HIS A 112 11.12 4.30 -7.55
CA HIS A 112 11.75 4.43 -6.22
C HIS A 112 11.62 3.18 -5.35
N ALA A 113 10.81 2.21 -5.75
CA ALA A 113 10.53 1.04 -4.91
C ALA A 113 11.79 0.24 -4.53
N PRO A 114 12.76 -0.03 -5.42
CA PRO A 114 13.98 -0.73 -5.03
C PRO A 114 14.77 0.01 -3.94
N SER A 115 14.96 1.33 -4.09
CA SER A 115 15.72 2.14 -3.12
C SER A 115 14.99 2.25 -1.77
N ILE A 116 13.66 2.32 -1.77
CA ILE A 116 12.86 2.27 -0.54
C ILE A 116 13.05 0.93 0.17
N LEU A 117 12.98 -0.18 -0.56
CA LEU A 117 13.15 -1.52 0.03
C LEU A 117 14.54 -1.71 0.63
N GLU A 118 15.57 -1.16 0.00
CA GLU A 118 16.93 -1.15 0.54
C GLU A 118 17.02 -0.32 1.82
N ALA A 119 16.45 0.89 1.84
CA ALA A 119 16.47 1.80 2.98
C ALA A 119 15.70 1.26 4.20
N VAL A 120 14.58 0.57 3.96
CA VAL A 120 13.67 0.09 5.02
C VAL A 120 14.15 -1.21 5.67
N GLY A 121 14.96 -2.01 4.96
CA GLY A 121 15.43 -3.30 5.45
C GLY A 121 14.36 -4.40 5.46
N GLN A 122 14.78 -5.63 5.81
CA GLN A 122 13.97 -6.84 5.60
C GLN A 122 12.87 -7.07 6.66
N ARG A 123 12.88 -6.36 7.77
CA ARG A 123 11.94 -6.58 8.89
C ARG A 123 10.73 -5.64 8.86
N ASN A 124 10.62 -4.80 7.86
CA ASN A 124 9.54 -3.82 7.73
C ASN A 124 8.59 -4.23 6.61
N LEU A 125 7.31 -3.95 6.81
CA LEU A 125 6.30 -4.08 5.77
C LEU A 125 6.19 -2.75 5.03
N VAL A 126 6.29 -2.79 3.70
CA VAL A 126 6.11 -1.62 2.84
C VAL A 126 4.79 -1.74 2.10
N VAL A 127 3.94 -0.73 2.24
CA VAL A 127 2.66 -0.65 1.53
C VAL A 127 2.69 0.54 0.58
N PHE A 128 2.68 0.27 -0.72
CA PHE A 128 2.56 1.31 -1.75
C PHE A 128 1.09 1.61 -2.03
N PHE A 129 0.73 2.88 -1.90
CA PHE A 129 -0.61 3.37 -2.20
C PHE A 129 -0.63 4.06 -3.55
N GLU A 130 -1.54 3.63 -4.42
CA GLU A 130 -1.77 4.29 -5.71
C GLU A 130 -3.27 4.50 -5.93
N ALA A 131 -3.65 5.77 -6.08
CA ALA A 131 -5.04 6.15 -6.25
C ALA A 131 -5.62 5.68 -7.59
N TRP A 132 -4.79 5.65 -8.62
CA TRP A 132 -5.21 5.40 -9.98
C TRP A 132 -4.72 4.05 -10.49
N PRO A 133 -5.59 3.04 -10.64
CA PRO A 133 -5.22 1.74 -11.21
C PRO A 133 -4.54 1.85 -12.58
N LYS A 134 -4.91 2.86 -13.38
CA LYS A 134 -4.29 3.12 -14.68
C LYS A 134 -2.83 3.58 -14.57
N VAL A 135 -2.47 4.35 -13.52
CA VAL A 135 -1.07 4.72 -13.23
C VAL A 135 -0.27 3.48 -12.81
N PHE A 136 -0.83 2.64 -11.96
CA PHE A 136 -0.21 1.37 -11.59
C PHE A 136 -0.03 0.43 -12.80
N LYS A 137 -1.02 0.37 -13.70
CA LYS A 137 -0.88 -0.34 -14.99
C LYS A 137 0.31 0.19 -15.81
N ALA A 138 0.47 1.51 -15.87
CA ALA A 138 1.61 2.12 -16.55
C ALA A 138 2.94 1.72 -15.91
N ALA A 139 3.01 1.58 -14.59
CA ALA A 139 4.20 1.07 -13.89
C ALA A 139 4.56 -0.36 -14.34
N LEU A 140 3.55 -1.24 -14.52
CA LEU A 140 3.78 -2.61 -14.99
C LEU A 140 4.33 -2.68 -16.44
N TYR A 141 4.10 -1.66 -17.24
CA TYR A 141 4.70 -1.53 -18.58
C TYR A 141 6.08 -0.85 -18.58
N ALA A 142 6.32 0.01 -17.59
CA ALA A 142 7.46 0.92 -17.59
C ALA A 142 8.81 0.23 -17.37
N GLN A 143 8.83 -0.78 -16.50
CA GLN A 143 10.06 -1.44 -16.05
C GLN A 143 9.77 -2.84 -15.49
N ASP A 144 10.82 -3.65 -15.35
CA ASP A 144 10.72 -4.97 -14.70
C ASP A 144 10.58 -4.78 -13.18
N LEU A 145 9.39 -5.04 -12.67
CA LEU A 145 9.01 -4.96 -11.26
C LEU A 145 8.93 -6.32 -10.59
N THR A 146 9.33 -7.41 -11.26
CA THR A 146 9.14 -8.77 -10.74
C THR A 146 9.75 -8.97 -9.35
N ALA A 147 10.93 -8.40 -9.09
CA ALA A 147 11.59 -8.48 -7.78
C ALA A 147 10.80 -7.71 -6.70
N VAL A 148 10.24 -6.55 -7.03
CA VAL A 148 9.42 -5.74 -6.12
C VAL A 148 8.09 -6.43 -5.84
N LEU A 149 7.44 -6.96 -6.87
CA LEU A 149 6.17 -7.66 -6.78
C LEU A 149 6.28 -8.99 -6.03
N ALA A 150 7.40 -9.71 -6.18
CA ALA A 150 7.66 -10.95 -5.46
C ALA A 150 8.22 -10.74 -4.04
N HIS A 151 8.50 -9.50 -3.64
CA HIS A 151 9.10 -9.24 -2.34
C HIS A 151 8.12 -9.56 -1.20
N PRO A 152 8.48 -10.41 -0.23
CA PRO A 152 7.55 -10.93 0.79
C PRO A 152 6.95 -9.82 1.67
N ASN A 153 7.67 -8.73 1.86
CA ASN A 153 7.27 -7.63 2.72
C ASN A 153 6.71 -6.42 1.94
N VAL A 154 6.29 -6.59 0.69
CA VAL A 154 5.66 -5.54 -0.11
C VAL A 154 4.17 -5.82 -0.26
N ARG A 155 3.37 -4.76 -0.16
CA ARG A 155 1.94 -4.78 -0.43
C ARG A 155 1.56 -3.56 -1.27
N PHE A 156 0.45 -3.69 -1.97
CA PHE A 156 -0.07 -2.61 -2.80
C PHE A 156 -1.53 -2.33 -2.45
N ALA A 157 -1.84 -1.07 -2.27
CA ALA A 157 -3.17 -0.57 -2.01
C ALA A 157 -3.60 0.29 -3.22
N ILE A 158 -4.35 -0.31 -4.16
CA ILE A 158 -4.63 0.28 -5.47
C ILE A 158 -6.11 0.63 -5.59
N GLY A 159 -6.40 1.88 -5.97
CA GLY A 159 -7.75 2.35 -6.25
C GLY A 159 -8.71 2.17 -5.08
N ASP A 160 -9.97 1.98 -5.36
CA ASP A 160 -11.02 1.87 -4.33
C ASP A 160 -10.97 0.56 -3.54
N SER A 161 -10.35 -0.48 -4.09
CA SER A 161 -10.12 -1.75 -3.39
C SER A 161 -9.03 -1.69 -2.32
N ALA A 162 -8.37 -0.55 -2.15
CA ALA A 162 -7.31 -0.31 -1.18
C ALA A 162 -7.83 -0.25 0.27
N ASP A 163 -8.28 -1.40 0.79
CA ASP A 163 -8.69 -1.53 2.18
C ASP A 163 -7.52 -2.02 3.03
N PRO A 164 -7.12 -1.28 4.10
CA PRO A 164 -6.04 -1.71 5.00
C PRO A 164 -6.22 -3.13 5.55
N TYR A 165 -7.46 -3.53 5.84
CA TYR A 165 -7.77 -4.86 6.36
C TYR A 165 -7.52 -5.97 5.33
N MET A 166 -7.71 -5.68 4.05
CA MET A 166 -7.42 -6.64 2.97
C MET A 166 -5.92 -6.74 2.69
N VAL A 167 -5.25 -5.58 2.70
CA VAL A 167 -3.82 -5.47 2.34
C VAL A 167 -2.91 -6.09 3.41
N ILE A 168 -3.25 -5.95 4.70
CA ILE A 168 -2.36 -6.33 5.81
C ILE A 168 -2.81 -7.61 6.50
N HIS A 169 -4.01 -8.07 6.25
CA HIS A 169 -4.58 -9.21 6.99
C HIS A 169 -3.74 -10.49 6.86
N GLU A 170 -3.12 -10.72 5.70
CA GLU A 170 -2.29 -11.90 5.45
C GLU A 170 -0.95 -11.89 6.24
N GLU A 171 -0.50 -10.72 6.69
CA GLU A 171 0.72 -10.55 7.47
C GLU A 171 0.46 -10.45 8.99
N ARG A 172 -0.65 -11.00 9.43
CA ARG A 172 -1.13 -10.91 10.80
C ARG A 172 -0.06 -11.21 11.84
N ASP A 173 0.73 -12.25 11.62
CA ASP A 173 1.75 -12.69 12.59
C ASP A 173 2.97 -11.77 12.61
N LYS A 174 3.38 -11.24 11.46
CA LYS A 174 4.50 -10.29 11.36
C LYS A 174 4.16 -8.92 11.93
N LEU A 175 2.88 -8.52 11.85
CA LEU A 175 2.40 -7.23 12.36
C LEU A 175 2.04 -7.25 13.84
N PHE A 176 2.00 -8.40 14.48
CA PHE A 176 1.72 -8.48 15.93
C PHE A 176 2.78 -7.76 16.78
N THR A 177 3.98 -7.61 16.28
CA THR A 177 5.08 -6.95 16.97
C THR A 177 5.16 -5.44 16.68
N THR A 178 4.41 -4.93 15.69
CA THR A 178 4.52 -3.54 15.25
C THR A 178 3.19 -2.83 15.18
N ASP A 179 3.08 -1.74 15.91
CA ASP A 179 1.91 -0.86 15.95
C ASP A 179 2.19 0.50 15.37
N GLU A 180 3.43 0.74 14.95
CA GLU A 180 3.84 2.03 14.45
C GLU A 180 3.85 2.00 12.94
N GLY A 181 3.05 2.89 12.33
CA GLY A 181 3.06 3.17 10.91
C GLY A 181 3.77 4.48 10.64
N GLU A 182 4.62 4.47 9.65
CA GLU A 182 5.25 5.66 9.10
C GLU A 182 4.67 5.95 7.71
N PHE A 183 4.47 7.25 7.40
CA PHE A 183 3.97 7.67 6.10
C PHE A 183 5.05 8.47 5.38
N ALA A 184 5.45 7.96 4.24
CA ALA A 184 6.27 8.68 3.27
C ALA A 184 5.40 9.06 2.08
N GLU A 185 5.59 10.25 1.50
CA GLU A 185 4.67 10.80 0.51
C GLU A 185 5.45 11.35 -0.68
N TYR A 186 5.11 10.87 -1.89
CA TYR A 186 5.56 11.50 -3.11
C TYR A 186 4.54 12.55 -3.54
N SER A 187 4.85 13.80 -3.24
CA SER A 187 3.92 14.93 -3.31
C SER A 187 3.29 15.13 -4.69
N ARG A 188 4.04 14.86 -5.77
CA ARG A 188 3.54 15.02 -7.14
C ARG A 188 2.46 13.98 -7.49
N ALA A 189 2.65 12.72 -7.10
CA ALA A 189 1.63 11.70 -7.29
C ALA A 189 0.42 11.94 -6.37
N VAL A 190 0.67 12.33 -5.12
CA VAL A 190 -0.40 12.65 -4.15
C VAL A 190 -1.26 13.83 -4.63
N ALA A 191 -0.67 14.80 -5.33
CA ALA A 191 -1.40 15.95 -5.90
C ALA A 191 -2.44 15.58 -6.97
N LEU A 192 -2.33 14.38 -7.58
CA LEU A 192 -3.31 13.88 -8.55
C LEU A 192 -4.64 13.44 -7.90
N ALA A 193 -4.61 13.06 -6.60
CA ALA A 193 -5.80 12.60 -5.87
C ALA A 193 -5.69 12.91 -4.36
N PRO A 194 -5.51 14.16 -3.95
CA PRO A 194 -5.18 14.51 -2.56
C PRO A 194 -6.25 14.06 -1.56
N ALA A 195 -7.52 14.14 -1.92
CA ALA A 195 -8.63 13.72 -1.07
C ALA A 195 -8.63 12.19 -0.86
N TRP A 196 -8.31 11.41 -1.88
CA TRP A 196 -8.21 9.96 -1.80
C TRP A 196 -7.07 9.54 -0.86
N TYR A 197 -5.86 10.11 -1.04
CA TYR A 197 -4.72 9.81 -0.18
C TYR A 197 -4.96 10.21 1.27
N ALA A 198 -5.54 11.37 1.52
CA ALA A 198 -5.90 11.81 2.87
C ALA A 198 -6.90 10.84 3.55
N ALA A 199 -7.91 10.38 2.82
CA ALA A 199 -8.88 9.41 3.32
C ALA A 199 -8.23 8.05 3.62
N ARG A 200 -7.33 7.56 2.76
CA ARG A 200 -6.61 6.28 2.97
C ARG A 200 -5.64 6.38 4.14
N ARG A 201 -4.88 7.46 4.26
CA ARG A 201 -4.01 7.73 5.40
C ARG A 201 -4.78 7.67 6.71
N LYS A 202 -5.90 8.41 6.81
CA LYS A 202 -6.76 8.39 8.00
C LYS A 202 -7.27 7.00 8.35
N ARG A 203 -7.74 6.24 7.33
CA ARG A 203 -8.25 4.88 7.53
C ARG A 203 -7.16 3.92 8.00
N PHE A 204 -5.94 4.09 7.49
CA PHE A 204 -4.79 3.29 7.89
C PHE A 204 -4.33 3.62 9.30
N ASP A 205 -4.25 4.90 9.66
CA ASP A 205 -3.97 5.34 11.04
C ASP A 205 -4.96 4.72 12.03
N GLN A 206 -6.26 4.77 11.71
CA GLN A 206 -7.30 4.17 12.55
C GLN A 206 -7.13 2.65 12.70
N TYR A 207 -6.72 1.98 11.64
CA TYR A 207 -6.43 0.54 11.68
C TYR A 207 -5.27 0.23 12.62
N LEU A 208 -4.15 0.94 12.50
CA LEU A 208 -2.97 0.76 13.35
C LEU A 208 -3.29 1.06 14.82
N GLN A 209 -4.00 2.15 15.10
CA GLN A 209 -4.43 2.50 16.45
C GLN A 209 -5.31 1.41 17.09
N ARG A 210 -6.26 0.86 16.34
CA ARG A 210 -7.10 -0.25 16.84
C ARG A 210 -6.27 -1.48 17.16
N ARG A 211 -5.27 -1.80 16.36
CA ARG A 211 -4.35 -2.91 16.63
C ARG A 211 -3.54 -2.69 17.89
N LYS A 212 -3.00 -1.48 18.08
CA LYS A 212 -2.28 -1.09 19.29
C LYS A 212 -3.15 -1.30 20.52
N VAL A 213 -4.36 -0.74 20.54
CA VAL A 213 -5.31 -0.90 21.65
C VAL A 213 -5.63 -2.38 21.92
N SER A 214 -5.89 -3.17 20.87
CA SER A 214 -6.17 -4.60 21.01
C SER A 214 -4.99 -5.36 21.63
N ARG A 215 -3.77 -5.08 21.19
CA ARG A 215 -2.57 -5.70 21.74
C ARG A 215 -2.34 -5.29 23.21
N ASP A 216 -2.45 -4.00 23.51
CA ASP A 216 -2.25 -3.49 24.87
C ASP A 216 -3.29 -4.08 25.81
N THR A 217 -4.53 -4.25 25.36
CA THR A 217 -5.59 -4.93 26.12
C THR A 217 -5.23 -6.40 26.37
N VAL A 218 -4.77 -7.13 25.37
CA VAL A 218 -4.34 -8.53 25.52
C VAL A 218 -3.13 -8.64 26.47
N ALA A 219 -2.16 -7.74 26.35
CA ALA A 219 -0.98 -7.72 27.21
C ALA A 219 -1.35 -7.41 28.66
N PHE A 220 -2.24 -6.44 28.87
CA PHE A 220 -2.68 -6.05 30.23
C PHE A 220 -3.61 -7.09 30.87
N SER A 221 -4.54 -7.64 30.11
CA SER A 221 -5.56 -8.58 30.64
C SER A 221 -5.14 -10.04 30.57
N GLY A 222 -4.09 -10.37 29.81
CA GLY A 222 -3.71 -11.74 29.50
C GLY A 222 -3.37 -12.55 30.73
N GLN A 223 -2.61 -12.00 31.68
CA GLN A 223 -2.28 -12.68 32.91
C GLN A 223 -3.52 -12.97 33.76
N SER A 224 -4.37 -11.96 33.94
CA SER A 224 -5.64 -12.12 34.69
C SER A 224 -6.58 -13.10 34.00
N PHE A 225 -6.59 -13.14 32.67
CA PHE A 225 -7.39 -14.10 31.91
C PHE A 225 -6.88 -15.52 32.12
N ILE A 226 -5.57 -15.73 32.08
CA ILE A 226 -4.95 -17.03 32.34
C ILE A 226 -5.25 -17.48 33.77
N GLU A 227 -5.03 -16.62 34.77
CA GLU A 227 -5.32 -16.93 36.17
C GLU A 227 -6.79 -17.28 36.40
N ASN A 228 -7.71 -16.50 35.81
CA ASN A 228 -9.14 -16.77 35.90
C ASN A 228 -9.54 -18.07 35.19
N SER A 229 -8.89 -18.36 34.05
CA SER A 229 -9.13 -19.62 33.33
C SER A 229 -8.70 -20.84 34.16
N PHE A 230 -7.56 -20.76 34.84
CA PHE A 230 -7.12 -21.86 35.76
C PHE A 230 -8.04 -22.00 36.97
N LYS A 231 -8.48 -20.87 37.58
CA LYS A 231 -9.45 -20.90 38.69
C LYS A 231 -10.78 -21.50 38.23
N ASN A 232 -11.24 -21.16 37.05
CA ASN A 232 -12.48 -21.67 36.48
C ASN A 232 -12.36 -23.14 36.07
N LEU A 233 -11.18 -23.65 35.69
CA LEU A 233 -10.97 -25.09 35.44
C LEU A 233 -11.23 -25.95 36.67
N LEU A 234 -10.79 -25.50 37.85
CA LEU A 234 -11.09 -26.18 39.10
C LEU A 234 -12.60 -26.16 39.39
N ALA A 235 -13.26 -25.00 39.25
CA ALA A 235 -14.70 -24.89 39.42
C ALA A 235 -15.49 -25.71 38.39
N LEU A 236 -15.01 -25.80 37.14
CA LEU A 236 -15.61 -26.63 36.10
C LEU A 236 -15.46 -28.15 36.39
N SER A 237 -14.36 -28.58 37.03
CA SER A 237 -14.20 -29.99 37.44
C SER A 237 -15.17 -30.41 38.53
N GLU A 238 -15.65 -29.45 39.34
CA GLU A 238 -16.62 -29.64 40.40
C GLU A 238 -18.07 -29.33 39.94
N SER A 239 -18.23 -28.71 38.78
CA SER A 239 -19.54 -28.40 38.21
C SER A 239 -20.15 -29.59 37.50
N ARG A 240 -21.46 -29.71 37.58
CA ARG A 240 -22.17 -30.75 36.80
C ARG A 240 -22.03 -30.43 35.30
N PRO A 241 -21.80 -31.45 34.45
CA PRO A 241 -21.79 -31.26 33.01
C PRO A 241 -23.12 -30.69 32.53
N LEU A 242 -23.07 -29.89 31.49
CA LEU A 242 -24.26 -29.27 30.84
C LEU A 242 -25.29 -30.36 30.45
N ASP A 243 -24.83 -31.55 30.12
CA ASP A 243 -25.67 -32.71 29.81
C ASP A 243 -26.56 -33.14 30.98
N ASP A 244 -26.06 -33.04 32.21
CA ASP A 244 -26.86 -33.33 33.44
C ASP A 244 -27.96 -32.30 33.65
N LEU A 245 -27.74 -31.04 33.21
CA LEU A 245 -28.78 -29.99 33.21
C LEU A 245 -29.82 -30.25 32.14
N CYS A 246 -29.42 -30.70 30.96
CA CYS A 246 -30.35 -31.06 29.87
C CYS A 246 -31.23 -32.23 30.28
N ASP A 247 -30.73 -33.19 31.03
CA ASP A 247 -31.51 -34.35 31.54
C ASP A 247 -32.52 -33.96 32.62
N LEU A 248 -32.22 -32.94 33.42
CA LEU A 248 -33.17 -32.36 34.40
C LEU A 248 -34.40 -31.76 33.73
N TYR A 249 -34.26 -31.15 32.54
CA TYR A 249 -35.39 -30.57 31.80
C TYR A 249 -36.25 -31.59 31.04
N LYS A 250 -35.77 -32.84 30.84
CA LYS A 250 -36.56 -33.93 30.21
C LYS A 250 -37.64 -34.47 31.15
N HIS A 251 -37.55 -34.16 32.43
CA HIS A 251 -38.49 -34.64 33.45
C HIS A 251 -39.40 -33.61 34.05
N VAL A 252 -39.49 -32.41 33.42
CA VAL A 252 -40.46 -31.38 33.80
C VAL A 252 -41.75 -31.63 32.99
N PRO A 253 -42.89 -31.92 33.61
CA PRO A 253 -44.16 -32.21 32.91
C PRO A 253 -44.73 -31.00 32.20
#